data_f4e64c86f916c360153a745ac07732b4
#
_entry.id   f4e64c86f916c360153a745ac07732b4
#
_cell.length_a   1.000
_cell.length_b   1.000
_cell.length_c   1.000
_cell.angle_alpha   90.00
_cell.angle_beta   90.00
_cell.angle_gamma   90.00
#
_symmetry.space_group_name_H-M   'P 1'
#
loop_
_entity.id
_entity.type
_entity.pdbx_description
1 polymer ?
#
loop_
_entity_poly.entity_id
_entity_poly.type
_entity_poly.pdbx_seq_one_letter_code
_entity_poly.pdbx_strand_id
1 'polypeptide(L)'
;ARREAAQPSFDDRSTALSRSTQRMFEAMGLWPDIVAASTPIRAIHVSDQGRFGFSHIDAEEQRVEALGYVVINRVLGAVLQAALEGQAIDVLCPARIVDVELTPDAVLAGVELASGERKTLSCALLVAADGANSAVRDMLGITAQQNSYGQRAVIGNLLTEKAVDNVAYERFTPQGPLALLPVAEGRAGFVWTVSADDADRVMALDDNAFLAELQTQFGHRLGRFSRVGRRASYPLVLSKALRLTATRSVLIGNAAHGLHPVSAQGFNLGMRDVAAIVDCIADARAESGDFDPGNTAILARYADWRRADQTKLVRFTDGLVKLFGSERRPLRILRDIGMLGFDLVPGVRGVFAKHTMGLAGRLPRLSRGVRVR
;
A
#
# COMPACT_ATOMS: atom_id res chain seq x y z
N ALA A 1 0.82 -6.02 17.24
CA ALA A 1 1.51 -7.03 16.43
C ALA A 1 1.77 -8.27 17.30
N ARG A 2 1.66 -9.48 16.75
CA ARG A 2 1.97 -10.73 17.44
C ARG A 2 3.35 -11.20 17.02
N ARG A 3 4.21 -11.59 17.96
CA ARG A 3 5.53 -12.18 17.73
C ARG A 3 5.48 -13.69 17.45
N GLU A 4 4.41 -14.23 16.93
CA GLU A 4 4.26 -15.67 16.68
C GLU A 4 4.68 -16.02 15.24
N ALA A 5 5.34 -17.17 15.06
CA ALA A 5 5.65 -17.74 13.75
C ALA A 5 4.41 -17.97 12.87
N ALA A 6 3.22 -17.98 13.48
CA ALA A 6 1.91 -18.12 12.84
C ALA A 6 1.15 -16.79 12.69
N GLN A 7 1.85 -15.65 12.55
CA GLN A 7 1.17 -14.36 12.33
C GLN A 7 0.29 -14.41 11.08
N PRO A 8 -0.90 -13.74 11.06
CA PRO A 8 -1.71 -13.60 9.86
C PRO A 8 -0.97 -12.93 8.69
N SER A 9 0.09 -12.14 8.97
CA SER A 9 1.00 -11.55 7.99
C SER A 9 2.05 -12.55 7.45
N PHE A 10 2.20 -13.70 8.06
CA PHE A 10 3.05 -14.80 7.63
C PHE A 10 2.33 -15.75 6.65
N ASP A 11 1.45 -15.24 5.84
CA ASP A 11 0.87 -15.96 4.70
C ASP A 11 1.69 -15.65 3.43
N ASP A 12 1.36 -16.31 2.34
CA ASP A 12 2.00 -16.07 1.04
C ASP A 12 1.50 -14.80 0.33
N ARG A 13 0.84 -13.88 1.04
CA ARG A 13 0.50 -12.57 0.49
C ARG A 13 1.76 -11.79 0.19
N SER A 14 1.70 -11.03 -0.89
CA SER A 14 2.78 -10.16 -1.32
C SER A 14 2.38 -8.70 -1.32
N THR A 15 3.37 -7.84 -1.25
CA THR A 15 3.22 -6.40 -1.37
C THR A 15 4.10 -5.90 -2.51
N ALA A 16 3.55 -5.08 -3.40
CA ALA A 16 4.34 -4.39 -4.40
C ALA A 16 4.94 -3.11 -3.78
N LEU A 17 6.25 -3.08 -3.72
CA LEU A 17 7.04 -1.93 -3.30
C LEU A 17 7.31 -1.03 -4.50
N SER A 18 6.95 0.24 -4.42
CA SER A 18 7.31 1.23 -5.43
C SER A 18 8.82 1.52 -5.40
N ARG A 19 9.34 2.09 -6.48
CA ARG A 19 10.75 2.55 -6.53
C ARG A 19 11.09 3.53 -5.38
N SER A 20 10.15 4.40 -5.00
CA SER A 20 10.30 5.30 -3.86
C SER A 20 10.49 4.53 -2.54
N THR A 21 9.68 3.51 -2.29
CA THR A 21 9.77 2.68 -1.08
C THR A 21 11.04 1.84 -1.06
N GLN A 22 11.46 1.30 -2.20
CA GLN A 22 12.73 0.60 -2.34
C GLN A 22 13.91 1.51 -1.93
N ARG A 23 13.95 2.76 -2.41
CA ARG A 23 14.97 3.75 -2.01
C ARG A 23 14.95 4.07 -0.51
N MET A 24 13.78 4.05 0.13
CA MET A 24 13.68 4.20 1.58
C MET A 24 14.37 3.05 2.29
N PHE A 25 14.12 1.81 1.89
CA PHE A 25 14.78 0.64 2.47
C PHE A 25 16.28 0.62 2.19
N GLU A 26 16.73 1.10 1.03
CA GLU A 26 18.17 1.32 0.75
C GLU A 26 18.79 2.32 1.73
N ALA A 27 18.14 3.48 1.90
CA ALA A 27 18.63 4.51 2.81
C ALA A 27 18.69 4.04 4.27
N MET A 28 17.77 3.14 4.67
CA MET A 28 17.77 2.50 6.00
C MET A 28 18.75 1.33 6.11
N GLY A 29 19.38 0.88 5.02
CA GLY A 29 20.30 -0.27 5.01
C GLY A 29 19.61 -1.63 5.03
N LEU A 30 18.30 -1.70 4.80
CA LEU A 30 17.50 -2.94 4.86
C LEU A 30 17.30 -3.61 3.49
N TRP A 31 17.62 -2.91 2.41
CA TRP A 31 17.36 -3.37 1.05
C TRP A 31 18.09 -4.67 0.68
N PRO A 32 19.36 -4.91 1.07
CA PRO A 32 20.05 -6.17 0.75
C PRO A 32 19.29 -7.43 1.20
N ASP A 33 18.68 -7.39 2.39
CA ASP A 33 17.93 -8.51 2.96
C ASP A 33 16.55 -8.66 2.32
N ILE A 34 15.96 -7.57 1.83
CA ILE A 34 14.65 -7.56 1.17
C ILE A 34 14.77 -8.03 -0.28
N VAL A 35 15.77 -7.54 -1.03
CA VAL A 35 15.90 -7.80 -2.47
C VAL A 35 16.15 -9.27 -2.76
N ALA A 36 16.86 -9.99 -1.89
CA ALA A 36 17.18 -11.41 -2.05
C ALA A 36 15.93 -12.30 -2.20
N ALA A 37 14.78 -11.86 -1.65
CA ALA A 37 13.51 -12.59 -1.71
C ALA A 37 12.40 -11.77 -2.40
N SER A 38 12.76 -10.79 -3.22
CA SER A 38 11.83 -9.98 -3.98
C SER A 38 11.94 -10.24 -5.48
N THR A 39 10.85 -10.01 -6.20
CA THR A 39 10.79 -10.12 -7.66
C THR A 39 10.68 -8.73 -8.27
N PRO A 40 11.59 -8.30 -9.16
CA PRO A 40 11.49 -7.00 -9.79
C PRO A 40 10.28 -6.92 -10.73
N ILE A 41 9.65 -5.75 -10.80
CA ILE A 41 8.65 -5.39 -11.81
C ILE A 41 9.40 -4.57 -12.87
N ARG A 42 9.70 -5.18 -14.00
CA ARG A 42 10.39 -4.52 -15.13
C ARG A 42 9.42 -3.91 -16.12
N ALA A 43 8.21 -4.45 -16.20
CA ALA A 43 7.17 -3.90 -17.04
C ALA A 43 5.81 -3.96 -16.36
N ILE A 44 4.93 -3.01 -16.72
CA ILE A 44 3.51 -3.01 -16.32
C ILE A 44 2.68 -3.06 -17.60
N HIS A 45 1.82 -4.07 -17.71
CA HIS A 45 0.89 -4.24 -18.79
C HIS A 45 -0.54 -3.97 -18.33
N VAL A 46 -1.14 -2.91 -18.85
CA VAL A 46 -2.52 -2.52 -18.54
C VAL A 46 -3.41 -2.87 -19.73
N SER A 47 -4.54 -3.52 -19.50
CA SER A 47 -5.51 -3.89 -20.54
C SER A 47 -6.94 -3.79 -20.03
N ASP A 48 -7.90 -3.70 -20.94
CA ASP A 48 -9.34 -3.71 -20.67
C ASP A 48 -9.99 -4.95 -21.31
N GLN A 49 -10.84 -5.65 -20.55
CA GLN A 49 -11.47 -6.88 -21.01
C GLN A 49 -12.42 -6.62 -22.18
N GLY A 50 -12.28 -7.43 -23.24
CA GLY A 50 -13.15 -7.34 -24.43
C GLY A 50 -12.88 -6.12 -25.31
N ARG A 51 -11.75 -5.44 -25.17
CA ARG A 51 -11.39 -4.25 -25.94
C ARG A 51 -10.04 -4.34 -26.59
N PHE A 52 -9.92 -3.63 -27.70
CA PHE A 52 -8.63 -3.35 -28.34
C PHE A 52 -7.94 -2.19 -27.61
N GLY A 53 -6.68 -2.39 -27.26
CA GLY A 53 -5.84 -1.41 -26.61
C GLY A 53 -5.26 -1.99 -25.32
N PHE A 54 -3.96 -1.83 -25.20
CA PHE A 54 -3.21 -2.10 -24.00
C PHE A 54 -2.18 -0.97 -23.84
N SER A 55 -1.79 -0.71 -22.63
CA SER A 55 -0.70 0.21 -22.35
C SER A 55 0.45 -0.56 -21.73
N HIS A 56 1.65 -0.21 -22.14
CA HIS A 56 2.87 -0.83 -21.65
C HIS A 56 3.80 0.22 -21.07
N ILE A 57 4.29 -0.02 -19.86
CA ILE A 57 5.27 0.84 -19.20
C ILE A 57 6.48 -0.03 -18.94
N ASP A 58 7.62 0.36 -19.45
CA ASP A 58 8.86 -0.39 -19.35
C ASP A 58 9.88 0.33 -18.45
N ALA A 59 10.61 -0.42 -17.64
CA ALA A 59 11.67 0.09 -16.78
C ALA A 59 12.82 0.71 -17.57
N GLU A 60 13.16 0.12 -18.71
CA GLU A 60 14.22 0.59 -19.61
C GLU A 60 13.87 1.97 -20.18
N GLU A 61 12.62 2.18 -20.65
CA GLU A 61 12.13 3.48 -21.11
C GLU A 61 12.21 4.54 -20.01
N GLN A 62 12.01 4.14 -18.75
CA GLN A 62 12.10 5.03 -17.58
C GLN A 62 13.53 5.18 -17.04
N ARG A 63 14.52 4.51 -17.65
CA ARG A 63 15.94 4.49 -17.24
C ARG A 63 16.13 4.07 -15.79
N VAL A 64 15.39 3.04 -15.37
CA VAL A 64 15.48 2.42 -14.05
C VAL A 64 15.66 0.92 -14.19
N GLU A 65 16.26 0.28 -13.19
CA GLU A 65 16.42 -1.18 -13.15
C GLU A 65 15.08 -1.91 -13.07
N ALA A 66 14.16 -1.36 -12.25
CA ALA A 66 12.80 -1.85 -12.06
C ALA A 66 11.86 -0.69 -11.69
N LEU A 67 10.60 -0.81 -12.09
CA LEU A 67 9.52 0.12 -11.73
C LEU A 67 9.09 -0.04 -10.26
N GLY A 68 9.34 -1.22 -9.71
CA GLY A 68 9.05 -1.63 -8.35
C GLY A 68 9.47 -3.07 -8.10
N TYR A 69 9.12 -3.61 -6.96
CA TYR A 69 9.46 -4.99 -6.55
C TYR A 69 8.28 -5.61 -5.83
N VAL A 70 8.04 -6.89 -6.04
CA VAL A 70 7.06 -7.66 -5.28
C VAL A 70 7.80 -8.46 -4.23
N VAL A 71 7.41 -8.29 -2.97
CA VAL A 71 7.99 -9.01 -1.83
C VAL A 71 6.90 -9.78 -1.08
N ILE A 72 7.21 -10.97 -0.63
CA ILE A 72 6.33 -11.76 0.23
C ILE A 72 6.30 -11.11 1.62
N ASN A 73 5.10 -10.85 2.15
CA ASN A 73 4.93 -10.12 3.42
C ASN A 73 5.63 -10.77 4.60
N ARG A 74 5.70 -12.10 4.61
CA ARG A 74 6.46 -12.86 5.63
C ARG A 74 7.92 -12.47 5.66
N VAL A 75 8.57 -12.35 4.49
CA VAL A 75 9.98 -11.97 4.41
C VAL A 75 10.17 -10.52 4.83
N LEU A 76 9.35 -9.61 4.30
CA LEU A 76 9.40 -8.20 4.68
C LEU A 76 9.20 -8.02 6.19
N GLY A 77 8.23 -8.73 6.79
CA GLY A 77 7.98 -8.70 8.22
C GLY A 77 9.16 -9.21 9.04
N ALA A 78 9.81 -10.29 8.61
CA ALA A 78 10.99 -10.86 9.29
C ALA A 78 12.18 -9.88 9.26
N VAL A 79 12.47 -9.27 8.11
CA VAL A 79 13.55 -8.25 7.98
C VAL A 79 13.28 -7.04 8.88
N LEU A 80 12.04 -6.52 8.89
CA LEU A 80 11.68 -5.39 9.72
C LEU A 80 11.75 -5.73 11.21
N GLN A 81 11.38 -6.94 11.61
CA GLN A 81 11.46 -7.40 12.99
C GLN A 81 12.93 -7.56 13.43
N ALA A 82 13.77 -8.18 12.60
CA ALA A 82 15.19 -8.31 12.88
C ALA A 82 15.88 -6.94 13.00
N ALA A 83 15.46 -5.97 12.20
CA ALA A 83 15.99 -4.61 12.28
C ALA A 83 15.64 -3.87 13.58
N LEU A 84 14.59 -4.28 14.29
CA LEU A 84 14.25 -3.74 15.62
C LEU A 84 15.09 -4.39 16.74
N GLU A 85 15.54 -5.61 16.52
CA GLU A 85 16.39 -6.31 17.48
C GLU A 85 17.77 -5.62 17.54
N GLY A 86 18.22 -5.27 18.72
CA GLY A 86 19.46 -4.52 18.90
C GLY A 86 19.34 -2.99 18.83
N GLN A 87 18.15 -2.46 18.58
CA GLN A 87 17.86 -1.03 18.75
C GLN A 87 17.44 -0.75 20.20
N ALA A 88 17.71 0.46 20.68
CA ALA A 88 17.23 0.94 21.98
C ALA A 88 15.72 1.30 21.91
N ILE A 89 14.90 0.30 21.58
CA ILE A 89 13.43 0.43 21.42
C ILE A 89 12.76 -0.64 22.26
N ASP A 90 11.89 -0.23 23.18
CA ASP A 90 11.06 -1.16 23.94
C ASP A 90 9.89 -1.64 23.11
N VAL A 91 9.76 -2.96 22.91
CA VAL A 91 8.69 -3.59 22.17
C VAL A 91 7.74 -4.31 23.13
N LEU A 92 6.56 -3.76 23.35
CA LEU A 92 5.49 -4.39 24.14
C LEU A 92 4.57 -5.20 23.21
N CYS A 93 4.70 -6.52 23.23
CA CYS A 93 3.95 -7.42 22.34
C CYS A 93 3.71 -8.81 22.98
N PRO A 94 2.45 -9.26 23.09
CA PRO A 94 1.24 -8.55 22.66
C PRO A 94 0.81 -7.47 23.66
N ALA A 95 0.36 -6.33 23.12
CA ALA A 95 -0.17 -5.22 23.91
C ALA A 95 -1.20 -4.42 23.08
N ARG A 96 -2.10 -3.71 23.75
CA ARG A 96 -3.12 -2.88 23.15
C ARG A 96 -3.25 -1.55 23.87
N ILE A 97 -3.32 -0.43 23.16
CA ILE A 97 -3.72 0.85 23.73
C ILE A 97 -5.23 0.80 24.00
N VAL A 98 -5.64 1.13 25.20
CA VAL A 98 -7.04 1.07 25.66
C VAL A 98 -7.61 2.43 25.97
N ASP A 99 -6.79 3.42 26.27
CA ASP A 99 -7.16 4.83 26.44
C ASP A 99 -6.00 5.77 26.08
N VAL A 100 -6.32 7.02 25.79
CA VAL A 100 -5.37 8.09 25.47
C VAL A 100 -5.84 9.39 26.09
N GLU A 101 -5.01 9.97 26.94
CA GLU A 101 -5.21 11.30 27.50
C GLU A 101 -4.20 12.27 26.91
N LEU A 102 -4.67 13.40 26.41
CA LEU A 102 -3.87 14.45 25.79
C LEU A 102 -3.63 15.58 26.77
N THR A 103 -2.38 15.89 27.07
CA THR A 103 -1.98 17.06 27.84
C THR A 103 -1.15 18.03 26.98
N PRO A 104 -0.93 19.27 27.40
CA PRO A 104 -0.07 20.21 26.65
C PRO A 104 1.36 19.68 26.50
N ASP A 105 1.88 18.94 27.48
CA ASP A 105 3.29 18.55 27.58
C ASP A 105 3.55 17.08 27.21
N ALA A 106 2.53 16.22 27.28
CA ALA A 106 2.68 14.78 27.03
C ALA A 106 1.37 14.14 26.54
N VAL A 107 1.50 12.93 25.99
CA VAL A 107 0.39 11.99 25.80
C VAL A 107 0.53 10.88 26.84
N LEU A 108 -0.53 10.61 27.58
CA LEU A 108 -0.63 9.49 28.49
C LEU A 108 -1.43 8.38 27.79
N ALA A 109 -0.79 7.25 27.53
CA ALA A 109 -1.41 6.11 26.87
C ALA A 109 -1.57 4.95 27.84
N GLY A 110 -2.81 4.54 28.09
CA GLY A 110 -3.12 3.33 28.83
C GLY A 110 -2.89 2.10 27.95
N VAL A 111 -2.00 1.21 28.38
CA VAL A 111 -1.62 0.00 27.65
C VAL A 111 -2.00 -1.23 28.43
N GLU A 112 -2.78 -2.11 27.81
CA GLU A 112 -3.14 -3.41 28.35
C GLU A 112 -2.22 -4.49 27.75
N LEU A 113 -1.50 -5.20 28.60
CA LEU A 113 -0.64 -6.32 28.23
C LEU A 113 -1.43 -7.63 28.12
N ALA A 114 -0.84 -8.66 27.51
CA ALA A 114 -1.45 -9.99 27.41
C ALA A 114 -1.76 -10.64 28.76
N SER A 115 -1.06 -10.25 29.81
CA SER A 115 -1.31 -10.67 31.20
C SER A 115 -2.59 -10.07 31.81
N GLY A 116 -3.23 -9.10 31.14
CA GLY A 116 -4.30 -8.26 31.70
C GLY A 116 -3.79 -7.09 32.55
N GLU A 117 -2.49 -6.98 32.76
CA GLU A 117 -1.86 -5.84 33.45
C GLU A 117 -2.05 -4.57 32.61
N ARG A 118 -2.40 -3.45 33.28
CA ARG A 118 -2.49 -2.13 32.65
C ARG A 118 -1.33 -1.25 33.12
N LYS A 119 -0.72 -0.58 32.15
CA LYS A 119 0.37 0.39 32.37
C LYS A 119 0.01 1.71 31.70
N THR A 120 0.35 2.81 32.33
CA THR A 120 0.32 4.13 31.69
C THR A 120 1.71 4.50 31.19
N LEU A 121 1.82 4.76 29.89
CA LEU A 121 3.04 5.25 29.25
C LEU A 121 2.89 6.74 28.96
N SER A 122 3.89 7.52 29.33
CA SER A 122 3.98 8.93 28.97
C SER A 122 4.93 9.11 27.79
N CYS A 123 4.51 9.84 26.76
CA CYS A 123 5.34 10.12 25.61
C CYS A 123 5.17 11.57 25.12
N ALA A 124 6.24 12.13 24.51
CA ALA A 124 6.21 13.45 23.90
C ALA A 124 5.44 13.48 22.57
N LEU A 125 5.39 12.35 21.86
CA LEU A 125 4.67 12.19 20.58
C LEU A 125 4.08 10.79 20.50
N LEU A 126 2.79 10.69 20.19
CA LEU A 126 2.10 9.45 19.88
C LEU A 126 1.96 9.30 18.36
N VAL A 127 2.45 8.19 17.81
CA VAL A 127 2.32 7.87 16.38
C VAL A 127 1.34 6.70 16.24
N ALA A 128 0.14 6.97 15.72
CA ALA A 128 -0.87 5.95 15.47
C ALA A 128 -0.67 5.29 14.10
N ALA A 129 -0.32 3.99 14.11
CA ALA A 129 -0.06 3.17 12.93
C ALA A 129 -0.83 1.82 13.02
N ASP A 130 -1.94 1.79 13.75
CA ASP A 130 -2.71 0.61 14.15
C ASP A 130 -3.73 0.13 13.12
N GLY A 131 -3.63 0.61 11.87
CA GLY A 131 -4.37 0.07 10.73
C GLY A 131 -5.70 0.78 10.43
N ALA A 132 -6.49 0.22 9.52
CA ALA A 132 -7.70 0.85 8.98
C ALA A 132 -8.79 1.07 10.05
N ASN A 133 -8.88 0.14 11.00
CA ASN A 133 -9.82 0.21 12.15
C ASN A 133 -9.10 0.76 13.39
N SER A 134 -8.36 1.83 13.21
CA SER A 134 -7.52 2.43 14.26
C SER A 134 -8.34 2.84 15.48
N ALA A 135 -8.13 2.12 16.59
CA ALA A 135 -8.71 2.46 17.88
C ALA A 135 -8.10 3.76 18.44
N VAL A 136 -6.80 3.98 18.18
CA VAL A 136 -6.11 5.20 18.61
C VAL A 136 -6.68 6.43 17.90
N ARG A 137 -6.94 6.35 16.60
CA ARG A 137 -7.61 7.45 15.85
C ARG A 137 -8.95 7.81 16.50
N ASP A 138 -9.74 6.79 16.86
CA ASP A 138 -11.07 7.01 17.46
C ASP A 138 -10.94 7.61 18.88
N MET A 139 -9.97 7.16 19.71
CA MET A 139 -9.64 7.75 21.02
C MET A 139 -9.18 9.22 20.90
N LEU A 140 -8.47 9.58 19.81
CA LEU A 140 -8.08 10.96 19.52
C LEU A 140 -9.25 11.84 19.01
N GLY A 141 -10.48 11.32 18.92
CA GLY A 141 -11.65 12.03 18.41
C GLY A 141 -11.50 12.42 16.93
N ILE A 142 -10.76 11.65 16.16
CA ILE A 142 -10.55 11.90 14.73
C ILE A 142 -11.46 11.00 13.90
N THR A 143 -12.45 11.61 13.26
CA THR A 143 -13.38 10.90 12.36
C THR A 143 -12.68 10.54 11.05
N ALA A 144 -12.99 9.36 10.51
CA ALA A 144 -12.62 8.97 9.15
C ALA A 144 -13.86 8.91 8.24
N GLN A 145 -13.76 9.56 7.09
CA GLN A 145 -14.73 9.39 6.03
C GLN A 145 -14.48 8.06 5.33
N GLN A 146 -15.51 7.24 5.24
CA GLN A 146 -15.44 5.94 4.59
C GLN A 146 -16.42 5.87 3.43
N ASN A 147 -15.96 5.37 2.28
CA ASN A 147 -16.79 5.11 1.11
C ASN A 147 -16.55 3.66 0.67
N SER A 148 -17.57 2.83 0.78
CA SER A 148 -17.53 1.47 0.26
C SER A 148 -17.68 1.49 -1.27
N TYR A 149 -16.85 0.68 -1.94
CA TYR A 149 -17.00 0.47 -3.38
C TYR A 149 -18.05 -0.62 -3.72
N GLY A 150 -18.64 -1.28 -2.70
CA GLY A 150 -19.50 -2.44 -2.93
C GLY A 150 -18.75 -3.64 -3.53
N GLN A 151 -17.45 -3.69 -3.30
CA GLN A 151 -16.54 -4.68 -3.88
C GLN A 151 -15.65 -5.31 -2.80
N ARG A 152 -15.10 -6.49 -3.12
CA ARG A 152 -14.10 -7.17 -2.33
C ARG A 152 -12.91 -7.56 -3.21
N ALA A 153 -11.71 -7.56 -2.64
CA ALA A 153 -10.53 -8.14 -3.27
C ALA A 153 -10.37 -9.58 -2.82
N VAL A 154 -10.36 -10.52 -3.77
CA VAL A 154 -9.92 -11.89 -3.55
C VAL A 154 -8.46 -11.98 -3.92
N ILE A 155 -7.61 -12.41 -3.00
CA ILE A 155 -6.17 -12.45 -3.17
C ILE A 155 -5.61 -13.86 -2.93
N GLY A 156 -4.50 -14.17 -3.57
CA GLY A 156 -3.78 -15.42 -3.44
C GLY A 156 -2.65 -15.53 -4.44
N ASN A 157 -2.11 -16.73 -4.58
CA ASN A 157 -1.07 -17.05 -5.55
C ASN A 157 -1.53 -18.19 -6.46
N LEU A 158 -1.06 -18.19 -7.70
CA LEU A 158 -1.34 -19.25 -8.66
C LEU A 158 -0.09 -19.58 -9.51
N LEU A 159 -0.14 -20.71 -10.21
CA LEU A 159 0.84 -21.08 -11.23
C LEU A 159 0.25 -20.86 -12.62
N THR A 160 1.04 -20.23 -13.48
CA THR A 160 0.75 -19.99 -14.88
C THR A 160 1.57 -20.92 -15.76
N GLU A 161 1.03 -21.32 -16.92
CA GLU A 161 1.75 -22.15 -17.90
C GLU A 161 2.99 -21.43 -18.47
N LYS A 162 2.86 -20.14 -18.76
CA LYS A 162 3.96 -19.28 -19.20
C LYS A 162 4.48 -18.46 -18.03
N ALA A 163 5.78 -18.25 -17.99
CA ALA A 163 6.40 -17.39 -16.98
C ALA A 163 5.80 -15.96 -17.01
N VAL A 164 5.70 -15.34 -15.84
CA VAL A 164 5.22 -13.95 -15.71
C VAL A 164 6.29 -12.93 -16.10
N ASP A 165 7.58 -13.35 -16.19
CA ASP A 165 8.73 -12.61 -16.72
C ASP A 165 8.91 -11.17 -16.18
N ASN A 166 8.73 -10.99 -14.88
CA ASN A 166 8.86 -9.67 -14.23
C ASN A 166 7.85 -8.62 -14.72
N VAL A 167 6.72 -9.04 -15.29
CA VAL A 167 5.65 -8.17 -15.76
C VAL A 167 4.52 -8.14 -14.73
N ALA A 168 4.12 -6.96 -14.31
CA ALA A 168 2.87 -6.77 -13.57
C ALA A 168 1.73 -6.56 -14.57
N TYR A 169 0.68 -7.35 -14.46
CA TYR A 169 -0.51 -7.22 -15.31
C TYR A 169 -1.62 -6.58 -14.51
N GLU A 170 -2.24 -5.56 -15.08
CA GLU A 170 -3.48 -4.94 -14.56
C GLU A 170 -4.52 -5.05 -15.67
N ARG A 171 -5.58 -5.83 -15.42
CA ARG A 171 -6.67 -6.01 -16.36
C ARG A 171 -7.95 -5.47 -15.77
N PHE A 172 -8.49 -4.46 -16.39
CA PHE A 172 -9.80 -3.94 -16.02
C PHE A 172 -10.88 -4.86 -16.56
N THR A 173 -11.81 -5.24 -15.70
CA THR A 173 -12.99 -6.05 -16.02
C THR A 173 -14.27 -5.29 -15.64
N PRO A 174 -15.45 -5.69 -16.10
CA PRO A 174 -16.71 -5.05 -15.68
C PRO A 174 -16.96 -5.09 -14.17
N GLN A 175 -16.41 -6.08 -13.47
CA GLN A 175 -16.53 -6.20 -12.02
C GLN A 175 -15.46 -5.39 -11.25
N GLY A 176 -14.41 -4.94 -11.93
CA GLY A 176 -13.29 -4.21 -11.36
C GLY A 176 -11.93 -4.72 -11.84
N PRO A 177 -10.83 -4.17 -11.31
CA PRO A 177 -9.49 -4.56 -11.72
C PRO A 177 -9.13 -5.98 -11.25
N LEU A 178 -8.38 -6.66 -12.11
CA LEU A 178 -7.71 -7.93 -11.84
C LEU A 178 -6.21 -7.75 -12.09
N ALA A 179 -5.40 -7.82 -11.02
CA ALA A 179 -3.96 -7.74 -11.11
C ALA A 179 -3.33 -9.14 -11.01
N LEU A 180 -2.29 -9.38 -11.82
CA LEU A 180 -1.34 -10.47 -11.64
C LEU A 180 0.06 -9.88 -11.48
N LEU A 181 0.74 -10.25 -10.39
CA LEU A 181 2.05 -9.74 -10.03
C LEU A 181 3.09 -10.87 -10.06
N PRO A 182 4.31 -10.63 -10.56
CA PRO A 182 5.36 -11.63 -10.52
C PRO A 182 5.80 -11.86 -9.07
N VAL A 183 5.77 -13.11 -8.64
CA VAL A 183 6.23 -13.54 -7.30
C VAL A 183 7.35 -14.55 -7.48
N ALA A 184 8.22 -14.70 -6.49
CA ALA A 184 9.29 -15.67 -6.49
C ALA A 184 8.79 -17.11 -6.77
N GLU A 185 9.68 -17.96 -7.26
CA GLU A 185 9.41 -19.39 -7.57
C GLU A 185 8.41 -19.59 -8.73
N GLY A 186 8.35 -18.66 -9.69
CA GLY A 186 7.50 -18.79 -10.88
C GLY A 186 6.00 -18.66 -10.60
N ARG A 187 5.64 -18.20 -9.40
CA ARG A 187 4.23 -17.95 -9.02
C ARG A 187 3.77 -16.58 -9.49
N ALA A 188 2.48 -16.44 -9.73
CA ALA A 188 1.82 -15.16 -9.88
C ALA A 188 0.96 -14.88 -8.65
N GLY A 189 1.18 -13.75 -7.99
CA GLY A 189 0.25 -13.22 -7.00
C GLY A 189 -0.93 -12.58 -7.72
N PHE A 190 -2.17 -12.84 -7.29
CA PHE A 190 -3.34 -12.20 -7.89
C PHE A 190 -4.10 -11.35 -6.87
N VAL A 191 -4.70 -10.27 -7.39
CA VAL A 191 -5.70 -9.44 -6.70
C VAL A 191 -6.89 -9.32 -7.63
N TRP A 192 -7.94 -10.06 -7.36
CA TRP A 192 -9.15 -10.09 -8.16
C TRP A 192 -10.27 -9.35 -7.46
N THR A 193 -10.72 -8.26 -8.07
CA THR A 193 -11.87 -7.50 -7.59
C THR A 193 -13.16 -8.15 -8.05
N VAL A 194 -14.04 -8.43 -7.10
CA VAL A 194 -15.40 -8.98 -7.32
C VAL A 194 -16.41 -8.10 -6.59
N SER A 195 -17.70 -8.19 -6.98
CA SER A 195 -18.77 -7.53 -6.22
C SER A 195 -18.85 -8.10 -4.80
N ALA A 196 -19.30 -7.30 -3.84
CA ALA A 196 -19.47 -7.77 -2.46
C ALA A 196 -20.45 -8.94 -2.38
N ASP A 197 -21.51 -8.92 -3.21
CA ASP A 197 -22.55 -9.95 -3.24
C ASP A 197 -22.04 -11.29 -3.81
N ASP A 198 -21.04 -11.24 -4.72
CA ASP A 198 -20.50 -12.43 -5.38
C ASP A 198 -19.28 -13.03 -4.65
N ALA A 199 -18.70 -12.29 -3.74
CA ALA A 199 -17.44 -12.65 -3.12
C ALA A 199 -17.50 -14.00 -2.35
N ASP A 200 -18.58 -14.24 -1.62
CA ASP A 200 -18.72 -15.47 -0.82
C ASP A 200 -18.91 -16.69 -1.75
N ARG A 201 -19.63 -16.54 -2.88
CA ARG A 201 -19.74 -17.57 -3.92
C ARG A 201 -18.35 -17.89 -4.51
N VAL A 202 -17.60 -16.86 -4.90
CA VAL A 202 -16.25 -17.02 -5.48
C VAL A 202 -15.30 -17.70 -4.50
N MET A 203 -15.37 -17.34 -3.23
CA MET A 203 -14.53 -17.94 -2.19
C MET A 203 -14.90 -19.41 -1.91
N ALA A 204 -16.15 -19.81 -2.11
CA ALA A 204 -16.65 -21.16 -1.91
C ALA A 204 -16.36 -22.13 -3.09
N LEU A 205 -15.93 -21.60 -4.25
CA LEU A 205 -15.56 -22.43 -5.40
C LEU A 205 -14.42 -23.40 -5.05
N ASP A 206 -14.46 -24.61 -5.59
CA ASP A 206 -13.28 -25.47 -5.60
C ASP A 206 -12.17 -24.86 -6.46
N ASP A 207 -10.96 -25.42 -6.36
CA ASP A 207 -9.78 -24.84 -7.03
C ASP A 207 -9.91 -24.83 -8.56
N ASN A 208 -10.52 -25.87 -9.15
CA ASN A 208 -10.69 -25.96 -10.60
C ASN A 208 -11.72 -24.95 -11.12
N ALA A 209 -12.87 -24.84 -10.46
CA ALA A 209 -13.89 -23.88 -10.79
C ALA A 209 -13.39 -22.43 -10.60
N PHE A 210 -12.66 -22.18 -9.52
CA PHE A 210 -12.05 -20.88 -9.25
C PHE A 210 -11.05 -20.49 -10.35
N LEU A 211 -10.14 -21.40 -10.71
CA LEU A 211 -9.15 -21.16 -11.76
C LEU A 211 -9.79 -20.94 -13.12
N ALA A 212 -10.86 -21.67 -13.46
CA ALA A 212 -11.60 -21.50 -14.71
C ALA A 212 -12.28 -20.13 -14.78
N GLU A 213 -12.88 -19.69 -13.68
CA GLU A 213 -13.52 -18.37 -13.63
C GLU A 213 -12.50 -17.23 -13.69
N LEU A 214 -11.41 -17.33 -12.92
CA LEU A 214 -10.32 -16.36 -12.95
C LEU A 214 -9.65 -16.31 -14.33
N GLN A 215 -9.47 -17.47 -15.00
CA GLN A 215 -8.96 -17.56 -16.37
C GLN A 215 -9.85 -16.84 -17.36
N THR A 216 -11.17 -16.97 -17.22
CA THR A 216 -12.15 -16.28 -18.07
C THR A 216 -12.02 -14.76 -17.92
N GLN A 217 -11.79 -14.28 -16.72
CA GLN A 217 -11.60 -12.84 -16.48
C GLN A 217 -10.25 -12.33 -17.00
N PHE A 218 -9.16 -13.10 -16.79
CA PHE A 218 -7.81 -12.67 -17.20
C PHE A 218 -7.55 -12.92 -18.69
N GLY A 219 -8.06 -14.01 -19.26
CA GLY A 219 -7.73 -14.46 -20.60
C GLY A 219 -6.50 -15.40 -20.64
N HIS A 220 -6.03 -15.75 -21.83
CA HIS A 220 -5.00 -16.80 -22.05
C HIS A 220 -3.60 -16.27 -22.34
N ARG A 221 -3.30 -15.01 -22.04
CA ARG A 221 -1.98 -14.41 -22.30
C ARG A 221 -0.84 -15.17 -21.62
N LEU A 222 -1.04 -15.62 -20.39
CA LEU A 222 -0.09 -16.42 -19.60
C LEU A 222 -0.32 -17.94 -19.71
N GLY A 223 -1.02 -18.38 -20.76
CA GLY A 223 -1.40 -19.78 -20.91
C GLY A 223 -2.47 -20.17 -19.90
N ARG A 224 -2.52 -21.45 -19.53
CA ARG A 224 -3.47 -22.02 -18.58
C ARG A 224 -3.04 -21.75 -17.14
N PHE A 225 -3.99 -21.43 -16.27
CA PHE A 225 -3.79 -21.43 -14.82
C PHE A 225 -3.97 -22.85 -14.29
N SER A 226 -3.01 -23.35 -13.54
CA SER A 226 -2.94 -24.79 -13.20
C SER A 226 -3.07 -25.10 -11.72
N ARG A 227 -2.74 -24.20 -10.85
CA ARG A 227 -2.79 -24.39 -9.38
C ARG A 227 -3.05 -23.05 -8.70
N VAL A 228 -3.88 -23.06 -7.66
CA VAL A 228 -4.11 -21.91 -6.79
C VAL A 228 -3.73 -22.27 -5.35
N GLY A 229 -3.13 -21.30 -4.65
CA GLY A 229 -2.85 -21.41 -3.23
C GLY A 229 -4.04 -20.96 -2.37
N ARG A 230 -3.78 -20.78 -1.07
CA ARG A 230 -4.79 -20.28 -0.13
C ARG A 230 -5.32 -18.92 -0.58
N ARG A 231 -6.63 -18.78 -0.59
CA ARG A 231 -7.34 -17.56 -0.95
C ARG A 231 -7.77 -16.78 0.30
N ALA A 232 -7.79 -15.46 0.20
CA ALA A 232 -8.36 -14.59 1.23
C ALA A 232 -9.17 -13.47 0.58
N SER A 233 -10.21 -12.97 1.25
CA SER A 233 -11.09 -11.93 0.74
C SER A 233 -11.16 -10.75 1.70
N TYR A 234 -11.03 -9.51 1.17
CA TYR A 234 -11.04 -8.27 1.93
C TYR A 234 -12.01 -7.25 1.32
N PRO A 235 -12.79 -6.54 2.15
CA PRO A 235 -13.66 -5.47 1.65
C PRO A 235 -12.82 -4.31 1.11
N LEU A 236 -13.28 -3.71 0.00
CA LEU A 236 -12.65 -2.54 -0.60
C LEU A 236 -13.36 -1.28 -0.12
N VAL A 237 -12.69 -0.55 0.75
CA VAL A 237 -13.19 0.69 1.37
C VAL A 237 -12.14 1.78 1.21
N LEU A 238 -12.55 2.89 0.61
CA LEU A 238 -11.78 4.12 0.70
C LEU A 238 -12.02 4.72 2.08
N SER A 239 -10.96 4.87 2.84
CA SER A 239 -11.00 5.53 4.16
C SER A 239 -10.06 6.72 4.16
N LYS A 240 -10.50 7.84 4.75
CA LYS A 240 -9.67 9.04 4.90
C LYS A 240 -9.98 9.71 6.23
N ALA A 241 -8.98 9.82 7.09
CA ALA A 241 -9.09 10.61 8.30
C ALA A 241 -9.30 12.11 7.95
N LEU A 242 -10.22 12.77 8.61
CA LEU A 242 -10.50 14.20 8.37
C LEU A 242 -9.36 15.09 8.86
N ARG A 243 -8.61 14.63 9.86
CA ARG A 243 -7.40 15.26 10.37
C ARG A 243 -6.30 14.21 10.47
N LEU A 244 -5.05 14.61 10.25
CA LEU A 244 -3.88 13.72 10.35
C LEU A 244 -3.18 13.85 11.70
N THR A 245 -3.56 14.84 12.51
CA THR A 245 -2.90 15.17 13.77
C THR A 245 -3.91 15.57 14.84
N ALA A 246 -3.55 15.34 16.07
CA ALA A 246 -4.13 15.93 17.28
C ALA A 246 -3.01 16.47 18.17
N THR A 247 -3.34 16.97 19.38
CA THR A 247 -2.31 17.41 20.33
C THR A 247 -1.29 16.29 20.53
N ARG A 248 -0.02 16.55 20.23
CA ARG A 248 1.10 15.58 20.36
C ARG A 248 0.85 14.21 19.75
N SER A 249 0.01 14.16 18.71
CA SER A 249 -0.37 12.87 18.09
C SER A 249 -0.45 12.99 16.59
N VAL A 250 -0.02 11.94 15.88
CA VAL A 250 -0.01 11.88 14.40
C VAL A 250 -0.50 10.52 13.91
N LEU A 251 -1.33 10.53 12.86
CA LEU A 251 -1.78 9.33 12.15
C LEU A 251 -0.90 9.08 10.92
N ILE A 252 -0.52 7.82 10.70
CA ILE A 252 0.23 7.38 9.51
C ILE A 252 -0.37 6.09 8.93
N GLY A 253 -0.08 5.84 7.66
CA GLY A 253 -0.51 4.60 6.98
C GLY A 253 -2.03 4.41 7.00
N ASN A 254 -2.47 3.18 7.22
CA ASN A 254 -3.89 2.85 7.16
C ASN A 254 -4.73 3.48 8.29
N ALA A 255 -4.13 3.95 9.39
CA ALA A 255 -4.83 4.74 10.40
C ALA A 255 -5.25 6.13 9.85
N ALA A 256 -4.45 6.68 8.92
CA ALA A 256 -4.71 7.95 8.25
C ALA A 256 -5.56 7.80 6.98
N HIS A 257 -5.32 6.73 6.20
CA HIS A 257 -5.96 6.52 4.89
C HIS A 257 -5.96 5.05 4.49
N GLY A 258 -7.06 4.59 3.89
CA GLY A 258 -7.18 3.31 3.18
C GLY A 258 -7.49 3.57 1.71
N LEU A 259 -6.76 2.94 0.80
CA LEU A 259 -6.92 3.10 -0.64
C LEU A 259 -7.47 1.84 -1.29
N HIS A 260 -8.10 1.99 -2.46
CA HIS A 260 -8.36 0.86 -3.33
C HIS A 260 -7.03 0.22 -3.76
N PRO A 261 -6.92 -1.13 -3.83
CA PRO A 261 -5.68 -1.83 -4.16
C PRO A 261 -5.17 -1.61 -5.59
N VAL A 262 -5.95 -0.96 -6.46
CA VAL A 262 -5.48 -0.53 -7.79
C VAL A 262 -4.12 0.14 -7.69
N SER A 263 -3.18 -0.32 -8.48
CA SER A 263 -1.79 0.15 -8.50
C SER A 263 -0.99 -0.10 -7.20
N ALA A 264 -1.48 -0.93 -6.27
CA ALA A 264 -0.79 -1.36 -5.04
C ALA A 264 -0.17 -0.21 -4.22
N GLN A 265 -0.85 0.96 -4.12
CA GLN A 265 -0.28 2.18 -3.54
C GLN A 265 -0.44 2.30 -2.01
N GLY A 266 -1.27 1.48 -1.36
CA GLY A 266 -1.61 1.64 0.07
C GLY A 266 -0.38 1.61 0.99
N PHE A 267 0.43 0.56 0.91
CA PHE A 267 1.66 0.43 1.68
C PHE A 267 2.67 1.54 1.35
N ASN A 268 2.86 1.82 0.06
CA ASN A 268 3.80 2.83 -0.42
C ASN A 268 3.44 4.24 0.04
N LEU A 269 2.15 4.56 0.13
CA LEU A 269 1.67 5.83 0.69
C LEU A 269 1.95 5.92 2.18
N GLY A 270 1.74 4.82 2.94
CA GLY A 270 2.07 4.74 4.36
C GLY A 270 3.57 4.93 4.63
N MET A 271 4.43 4.33 3.81
CA MET A 271 5.89 4.55 3.90
C MET A 271 6.28 6.01 3.64
N ARG A 272 5.56 6.69 2.74
CA ARG A 272 5.77 8.13 2.52
C ARG A 272 5.30 8.98 3.71
N ASP A 273 4.28 8.53 4.47
CA ASP A 273 3.88 9.19 5.72
C ASP A 273 5.01 9.10 6.75
N VAL A 274 5.58 7.89 6.93
CA VAL A 274 6.75 7.68 7.81
C VAL A 274 7.91 8.60 7.42
N ALA A 275 8.28 8.61 6.15
CA ALA A 275 9.39 9.44 5.67
C ALA A 275 9.14 10.94 5.85
N ALA A 276 7.90 11.39 5.68
CA ALA A 276 7.53 12.79 5.82
C ALA A 276 7.55 13.27 7.28
N ILE A 277 7.03 12.45 8.23
CA ILE A 277 7.09 12.82 9.66
C ILE A 277 8.53 12.82 10.16
N VAL A 278 9.35 11.85 9.73
CA VAL A 278 10.78 11.79 10.05
C VAL A 278 11.50 13.04 9.55
N ASP A 279 11.24 13.49 8.32
CA ASP A 279 11.82 14.72 7.79
C ASP A 279 11.40 15.96 8.59
N CYS A 280 10.10 16.09 8.95
CA CYS A 280 9.63 17.22 9.75
C CYS A 280 10.28 17.28 11.13
N ILE A 281 10.45 16.11 11.77
CA ILE A 281 11.12 15.99 13.07
C ILE A 281 12.62 16.32 12.96
N ALA A 282 13.30 15.78 11.96
CA ALA A 282 14.74 16.00 11.79
C ALA A 282 15.07 17.47 11.46
N ASP A 283 14.25 18.11 10.61
CA ASP A 283 14.40 19.53 10.30
C ASP A 283 14.23 20.38 11.56
N ALA A 284 13.18 20.14 12.35
CA ALA A 284 12.94 20.88 13.59
C ALA A 284 14.06 20.69 14.62
N ARG A 285 14.59 19.44 14.73
CA ARG A 285 15.73 19.15 15.59
C ARG A 285 17.00 19.89 15.16
N ALA A 286 17.21 20.08 13.87
CA ALA A 286 18.34 20.84 13.35
C ALA A 286 18.17 22.36 13.50
N GLU A 287 16.92 22.86 13.52
CA GLU A 287 16.60 24.27 13.62
C GLU A 287 16.65 24.81 15.08
N SER A 288 16.41 23.96 16.09
CA SER A 288 16.29 24.37 17.49
C SER A 288 17.03 23.42 18.45
N GLY A 289 17.75 24.02 19.41
CA GLY A 289 18.36 23.26 20.52
C GLY A 289 17.34 22.75 21.56
N ASP A 290 16.20 23.42 21.67
CA ASP A 290 15.04 23.01 22.50
C ASP A 290 14.03 22.31 21.60
N PHE A 291 14.22 20.99 21.43
CA PHE A 291 13.46 20.17 20.49
C PHE A 291 12.37 19.36 21.18
N ASP A 292 11.12 19.60 20.75
CA ASP A 292 9.94 18.83 21.16
C ASP A 292 9.26 18.19 19.94
N PRO A 293 9.31 16.83 19.79
CA PRO A 293 8.71 16.15 18.64
C PRO A 293 7.19 16.26 18.58
N GLY A 294 6.53 16.57 19.70
CA GLY A 294 5.08 16.78 19.80
C GLY A 294 4.63 18.20 19.48
N ASN A 295 5.57 19.11 19.13
CA ASN A 295 5.28 20.49 18.85
C ASN A 295 4.26 20.66 17.71
N THR A 296 3.25 21.51 17.92
CA THR A 296 2.14 21.74 16.99
C THR A 296 2.61 22.23 15.61
N ALA A 297 3.69 23.01 15.53
CA ALA A 297 4.22 23.50 14.26
C ALA A 297 4.82 22.36 13.41
N ILE A 298 5.49 21.39 14.04
CA ILE A 298 6.03 20.19 13.37
C ILE A 298 4.88 19.36 12.81
N LEU A 299 3.86 19.11 13.63
CA LEU A 299 2.69 18.32 13.25
C LEU A 299 1.86 19.01 12.15
N ALA A 300 1.71 20.33 12.20
CA ALA A 300 1.04 21.11 11.15
C ALA A 300 1.81 21.01 9.81
N ARG A 301 3.15 21.14 9.83
CA ARG A 301 4.02 20.99 8.64
C ARG A 301 3.86 19.61 8.00
N TYR A 302 3.82 18.54 8.81
CA TYR A 302 3.52 17.20 8.35
C TYR A 302 2.14 17.10 7.73
N ALA A 303 1.08 17.55 8.43
CA ALA A 303 -0.29 17.46 7.98
C ALA A 303 -0.51 18.17 6.64
N ASP A 304 0.04 19.36 6.46
CA ASP A 304 -0.07 20.14 5.22
C ASP A 304 0.65 19.45 4.05
N TRP A 305 1.85 18.94 4.30
CA TRP A 305 2.59 18.19 3.29
C TRP A 305 1.80 16.95 2.84
N ARG A 306 1.33 16.13 3.79
CA ARG A 306 0.68 14.87 3.47
C ARG A 306 -0.72 15.03 2.90
N ARG A 307 -1.48 16.06 3.32
CA ARG A 307 -2.83 16.34 2.79
C ARG A 307 -2.82 16.58 1.28
N ALA A 308 -1.85 17.33 0.79
CA ALA A 308 -1.72 17.61 -0.64
C ALA A 308 -1.38 16.33 -1.44
N ASP A 309 -0.47 15.51 -0.92
CA ASP A 309 -0.01 14.28 -1.55
C ASP A 309 -1.10 13.19 -1.55
N GLN A 310 -1.73 12.95 -0.40
CA GLN A 310 -2.83 12.01 -0.25
C GLN A 310 -4.02 12.38 -1.15
N THR A 311 -4.38 13.66 -1.21
CA THR A 311 -5.52 14.11 -2.04
C THR A 311 -5.27 13.86 -3.53
N LYS A 312 -4.04 14.08 -4.01
CA LYS A 312 -3.67 13.79 -5.41
C LYS A 312 -3.75 12.30 -5.70
N LEU A 313 -3.21 11.46 -4.82
CA LEU A 313 -3.19 10.02 -5.04
C LEU A 313 -4.60 9.40 -4.92
N VAL A 314 -5.40 9.82 -3.93
CA VAL A 314 -6.80 9.39 -3.80
C VAL A 314 -7.59 9.74 -5.05
N ARG A 315 -7.47 10.98 -5.56
CA ARG A 315 -8.16 11.40 -6.80
C ARG A 315 -7.69 10.59 -8.01
N PHE A 316 -6.41 10.26 -8.08
CA PHE A 316 -5.86 9.45 -9.15
C PHE A 316 -6.41 8.02 -9.13
N THR A 317 -6.34 7.32 -7.99
CA THR A 317 -6.80 5.94 -7.86
C THR A 317 -8.33 5.83 -7.98
N ASP A 318 -9.08 6.71 -7.33
CA ASP A 318 -10.55 6.77 -7.44
C ASP A 318 -11.00 7.13 -8.87
N GLY A 319 -10.27 8.02 -9.52
CA GLY A 319 -10.48 8.37 -10.93
C GLY A 319 -10.30 7.18 -11.87
N LEU A 320 -9.25 6.37 -11.65
CA LEU A 320 -9.05 5.13 -12.43
C LEU A 320 -10.20 4.14 -12.21
N VAL A 321 -10.57 3.88 -10.97
CA VAL A 321 -11.67 2.94 -10.66
C VAL A 321 -12.97 3.40 -11.30
N LYS A 322 -13.33 4.68 -11.21
CA LYS A 322 -14.55 5.25 -11.80
C LYS A 322 -14.52 5.26 -13.32
N LEU A 323 -13.38 5.57 -13.93
CA LEU A 323 -13.21 5.61 -15.38
C LEU A 323 -13.37 4.20 -15.98
N PHE A 324 -12.71 3.21 -15.40
CA PHE A 324 -12.71 1.84 -15.90
C PHE A 324 -13.96 1.05 -15.47
N GLY A 325 -14.57 1.37 -14.33
CA GLY A 325 -15.84 0.76 -13.87
C GLY A 325 -17.11 1.34 -14.52
N SER A 326 -17.00 2.40 -15.33
CA SER A 326 -18.18 3.03 -15.92
C SER A 326 -18.57 2.41 -17.26
N GLU A 327 -19.85 1.98 -17.37
CA GLU A 327 -20.45 1.50 -18.63
C GLU A 327 -21.08 2.61 -19.48
N ARG A 328 -21.04 3.87 -19.03
CA ARG A 328 -21.61 4.99 -19.79
C ARG A 328 -20.88 5.19 -21.11
N ARG A 329 -21.62 5.19 -22.22
CA ARG A 329 -21.08 5.30 -23.60
C ARG A 329 -20.01 6.41 -23.79
N PRO A 330 -20.21 7.67 -23.32
CA PRO A 330 -19.21 8.70 -23.53
C PRO A 330 -17.90 8.45 -22.76
N LEU A 331 -17.97 7.92 -21.54
CA LEU A 331 -16.78 7.57 -20.75
C LEU A 331 -16.06 6.36 -21.35
N ARG A 332 -16.79 5.47 -21.98
CA ARG A 332 -16.26 4.30 -22.69
C ARG A 332 -15.42 4.73 -23.90
N ILE A 333 -15.94 5.64 -24.72
CA ILE A 333 -15.22 6.20 -25.88
C ILE A 333 -14.00 7.00 -25.42
N LEU A 334 -14.14 7.82 -24.39
CA LEU A 334 -13.03 8.59 -23.82
C LEU A 334 -11.91 7.68 -23.30
N ARG A 335 -12.27 6.54 -22.69
CA ARG A 335 -11.31 5.54 -22.21
C ARG A 335 -10.57 4.87 -23.37
N ASP A 336 -11.30 4.45 -24.42
CA ASP A 336 -10.71 3.79 -25.61
C ASP A 336 -9.74 4.74 -26.33
N ILE A 337 -10.13 6.01 -26.51
CA ILE A 337 -9.28 7.07 -27.06
C ILE A 337 -8.13 7.39 -26.09
N GLY A 338 -8.41 7.42 -24.78
CA GLY A 338 -7.42 7.69 -23.75
C GLY A 338 -6.33 6.62 -23.70
N MET A 339 -6.67 5.34 -23.84
CA MET A 339 -5.68 4.26 -23.91
C MET A 339 -4.84 4.32 -25.20
N LEU A 340 -5.44 4.62 -26.33
CA LEU A 340 -4.69 4.86 -27.58
C LEU A 340 -3.80 6.10 -27.46
N GLY A 341 -4.32 7.20 -26.90
CA GLY A 341 -3.58 8.43 -26.67
C GLY A 341 -2.47 8.28 -25.66
N PHE A 342 -2.62 7.38 -24.68
CA PHE A 342 -1.62 7.13 -23.66
C PHE A 342 -0.30 6.61 -24.28
N ASP A 343 -0.38 5.77 -25.31
CA ASP A 343 0.79 5.25 -26.02
C ASP A 343 1.32 6.23 -27.09
N LEU A 344 0.46 7.08 -27.66
CA LEU A 344 0.80 7.98 -28.74
C LEU A 344 1.31 9.35 -28.28
N VAL A 345 0.92 9.82 -27.08
CA VAL A 345 1.31 11.14 -26.58
C VAL A 345 2.61 11.06 -25.78
N PRO A 346 3.71 11.61 -26.31
CA PRO A 346 4.98 11.65 -25.58
C PRO A 346 4.83 12.32 -24.21
N GLY A 347 5.37 11.70 -23.16
CA GLY A 347 5.37 12.22 -21.80
C GLY A 347 4.21 11.77 -20.90
N VAL A 348 3.05 11.37 -21.43
CA VAL A 348 1.93 10.88 -20.61
C VAL A 348 2.32 9.58 -19.89
N ARG A 349 2.95 8.64 -20.58
CA ARG A 349 3.52 7.41 -19.97
C ARG A 349 4.52 7.73 -18.86
N GLY A 350 5.40 8.70 -19.06
CA GLY A 350 6.37 9.14 -18.06
C GLY A 350 5.73 9.74 -16.81
N VAL A 351 4.66 10.52 -16.96
CA VAL A 351 3.90 11.07 -15.82
C VAL A 351 3.24 9.95 -15.04
N PHE A 352 2.59 9.01 -15.71
CA PHE A 352 1.95 7.85 -15.08
C PHE A 352 3.00 6.96 -14.39
N ALA A 353 4.10 6.64 -15.05
CA ALA A 353 5.20 5.87 -14.50
C ALA A 353 5.78 6.53 -13.23
N LYS A 354 5.95 7.86 -13.22
CA LYS A 354 6.38 8.58 -12.01
C LYS A 354 5.38 8.41 -10.85
N HIS A 355 4.07 8.37 -11.12
CA HIS A 355 3.06 8.15 -10.08
C HIS A 355 3.12 6.71 -9.55
N THR A 356 3.19 5.72 -10.43
CA THR A 356 3.27 4.29 -10.02
C THR A 356 4.57 3.97 -9.28
N MET A 357 5.70 4.57 -9.69
CA MET A 357 6.97 4.47 -8.99
C MET A 357 7.01 5.24 -7.65
N GLY A 358 5.96 5.99 -7.30
CA GLY A 358 5.93 6.82 -6.09
C GLY A 358 6.88 8.03 -6.14
N LEU A 359 7.28 8.46 -7.34
CA LEU A 359 8.24 9.56 -7.56
C LEU A 359 7.58 10.90 -7.92
N ALA A 360 6.25 10.98 -7.83
CA ALA A 360 5.50 12.20 -8.07
C ALA A 360 5.36 13.05 -6.79
N GLY A 361 5.31 14.38 -6.96
CA GLY A 361 5.09 15.33 -5.87
C GLY A 361 6.35 15.70 -5.10
N ARG A 362 6.17 16.26 -3.88
CA ARG A 362 7.27 16.58 -2.96
C ARG A 362 7.75 15.32 -2.26
N LEU A 363 8.95 14.88 -2.59
CA LEU A 363 9.52 13.63 -2.05
C LEU A 363 10.30 13.90 -0.76
N PRO A 364 10.03 13.13 0.32
CA PRO A 364 10.87 13.09 1.51
C PRO A 364 12.31 12.64 1.19
N ARG A 365 13.26 12.94 2.07
CA ARG A 365 14.68 12.53 1.93
C ARG A 365 14.84 11.04 1.71
N LEU A 366 14.23 10.22 2.56
CA LEU A 366 14.28 8.75 2.42
C LEU A 366 13.72 8.29 1.07
N SER A 367 12.64 8.89 0.55
CA SER A 367 12.08 8.57 -0.78
C SER A 367 13.04 8.88 -1.94
N ARG A 368 14.03 9.74 -1.70
CA ARG A 368 15.09 10.07 -2.65
C ARG A 368 16.35 9.24 -2.43
N GLY A 369 16.34 8.31 -1.47
CA GLY A 369 17.51 7.50 -1.09
C GLY A 369 18.51 8.25 -0.19
N VAL A 370 18.10 9.37 0.42
CA VAL A 370 18.97 10.18 1.29
C VAL A 370 18.69 9.82 2.75
N ARG A 371 19.73 9.44 3.48
CA ARG A 371 19.62 9.16 4.92
C ARG A 371 19.27 10.43 5.69
N VAL A 372 18.43 10.29 6.70
CA VAL A 372 18.13 11.34 7.67
C VAL A 372 19.15 11.22 8.79
N ARG A 373 19.84 12.31 9.08
CA ARG A 373 20.87 12.40 10.13
C ARG A 373 20.27 13.08 11.36
#